data_60917b6d2d78fb507f61193431424db0
#
_entry.id   60917b6d2d78fb507f61193431424db0
#
_cell.length_a   1.000
_cell.length_b   1.000
_cell.length_c   1.000
_cell.angle_alpha   90.00
_cell.angle_beta   90.00
_cell.angle_gamma   90.00
#
_symmetry.space_group_name_H-M   'P 1'
#
loop_
_entity.id
_entity.type
_entity.pdbx_description
1 polymer ?
#
loop_
_entity_poly.entity_id
_entity_poly.type
_entity_poly.pdbx_seq_one_letter_code
_entity_poly.pdbx_strand_id
1 'polypeptide(L)'
;MSDGAKEELLACVEELIEIARTGQSIQLVSGLHMAWWGFVVATAAATSLIAIGQAWPILDIHIWLCAMLIGWLGSRLLVRRSYNATNSGSSAAPNHSTRVIWLGIGIAATLVTLGEAADLFDFGGRAYFIIFLLCALGLLSTGAAAKEPLLYLSAAGWFGVGAVSLFLAPSNLVIYSATIIACLIFLVVPGLIIGARSA
;
A
#
# COMPACT_ATOMS: atom_id res chain seq x y z
N MET A 1 -20.71 36.23 -29.25
CA MET A 1 -20.86 34.80 -28.97
C MET A 1 -22.39 34.59 -28.98
N SER A 2 -22.90 33.71 -29.82
CA SER A 2 -24.36 33.45 -29.89
C SER A 2 -24.81 32.74 -28.62
N ASP A 3 -26.07 32.94 -28.22
CA ASP A 3 -26.62 32.31 -27.00
C ASP A 3 -26.50 30.78 -27.05
N GLY A 4 -26.63 30.16 -28.22
CA GLY A 4 -26.45 28.73 -28.41
C GLY A 4 -25.00 28.25 -28.10
N ALA A 5 -23.98 29.03 -28.49
CA ALA A 5 -22.58 28.69 -28.18
C ALA A 5 -22.28 28.79 -26.67
N LYS A 6 -23.03 29.60 -25.94
CA LYS A 6 -22.89 29.76 -24.50
C LYS A 6 -23.53 28.59 -23.75
N GLU A 7 -24.67 28.10 -24.24
CA GLU A 7 -25.34 26.92 -23.69
C GLU A 7 -24.50 25.64 -23.91
N GLU A 8 -23.93 25.46 -25.11
CA GLU A 8 -23.04 24.35 -25.39
C GLU A 8 -21.78 24.36 -24.50
N LEU A 9 -21.21 25.55 -24.27
CA LEU A 9 -20.04 25.70 -23.40
C LEU A 9 -20.39 25.34 -21.94
N LEU A 10 -21.53 25.78 -21.45
CA LEU A 10 -22.02 25.47 -20.09
C LEU A 10 -22.27 23.97 -19.92
N ALA A 11 -22.90 23.32 -20.89
CA ALA A 11 -23.13 21.89 -20.88
C ALA A 11 -21.80 21.10 -20.87
N CYS A 12 -20.82 21.52 -21.65
CA CYS A 12 -19.49 20.90 -21.67
C CYS A 12 -18.74 21.09 -20.34
N VAL A 13 -18.88 22.27 -19.71
CA VAL A 13 -18.28 22.54 -18.39
C VAL A 13 -18.95 21.70 -17.29
N GLU A 14 -20.29 21.55 -17.32
CA GLU A 14 -21.01 20.69 -16.40
C GLU A 14 -20.59 19.22 -16.54
N GLU A 15 -20.45 18.75 -17.79
CA GLU A 15 -19.96 17.39 -18.06
C GLU A 15 -18.53 17.17 -17.54
N LEU A 16 -17.63 18.15 -17.76
CA LEU A 16 -16.27 18.11 -17.24
C LEU A 16 -16.22 18.13 -15.70
N ILE A 17 -17.10 18.91 -15.05
CA ILE A 17 -17.22 18.95 -13.60
C ILE A 17 -17.71 17.59 -13.08
N GLU A 18 -18.71 16.99 -13.75
CA GLU A 18 -19.23 15.68 -13.36
C GLU A 18 -18.18 14.56 -13.57
N ILE A 19 -17.45 14.59 -14.68
CA ILE A 19 -16.31 13.69 -14.92
C ILE A 19 -15.22 13.87 -13.84
N ALA A 20 -14.89 15.12 -13.50
CA ALA A 20 -13.91 15.42 -12.46
C ALA A 20 -14.41 14.98 -11.08
N ARG A 21 -15.70 15.17 -10.78
CA ARG A 21 -16.34 14.75 -9.52
C ARG A 21 -16.45 13.24 -9.42
N THR A 22 -16.83 12.57 -10.49
CA THR A 22 -16.89 11.12 -10.60
C THR A 22 -15.48 10.51 -10.53
N GLY A 23 -14.50 11.13 -11.18
CA GLY A 23 -13.09 10.77 -11.09
C GLY A 23 -12.50 10.95 -9.69
N GLN A 24 -12.99 11.92 -8.91
CA GLN A 24 -12.61 12.11 -7.51
C GLN A 24 -13.31 11.13 -6.56
N SER A 25 -14.52 10.68 -6.89
CA SER A 25 -15.31 9.73 -6.09
C SER A 25 -14.88 8.28 -6.31
N ILE A 26 -14.13 7.98 -7.37
CA ILE A 26 -13.54 6.65 -7.56
C ILE A 26 -12.45 6.49 -6.51
N GLN A 27 -12.77 5.73 -5.49
CA GLN A 27 -11.86 5.43 -4.40
C GLN A 27 -10.51 4.95 -4.93
N LEU A 28 -9.52 5.82 -4.81
CA LEU A 28 -8.13 5.58 -5.19
C LEU A 28 -7.51 4.39 -4.44
N VAL A 29 -8.04 4.10 -3.27
CA VAL A 29 -7.66 2.95 -2.46
C VAL A 29 -8.94 2.32 -1.95
N SER A 30 -9.24 1.11 -2.41
CA SER A 30 -10.18 0.28 -1.68
C SER A 30 -9.58 0.07 -0.29
N GLY A 31 -10.23 0.57 0.76
CA GLY A 31 -9.78 0.37 2.13
C GLY A 31 -9.57 -1.11 2.42
N LEU A 32 -10.40 -1.96 1.82
CA LEU A 32 -10.27 -3.42 1.91
C LEU A 32 -8.97 -3.95 1.29
N HIS A 33 -8.46 -3.32 0.22
CA HIS A 33 -7.18 -3.69 -0.37
C HIS A 33 -6.01 -3.37 0.57
N MET A 34 -6.06 -2.21 1.22
CA MET A 34 -5.06 -1.82 2.22
C MET A 34 -5.08 -2.74 3.44
N ALA A 35 -6.27 -3.06 3.95
CA ALA A 35 -6.45 -4.01 5.06
C ALA A 35 -5.95 -5.41 4.68
N TRP A 36 -6.21 -5.86 3.46
CA TRP A 36 -5.72 -7.14 2.93
C TRP A 36 -4.19 -7.21 2.96
N TRP A 37 -3.51 -6.20 2.40
CA TRP A 37 -2.05 -6.17 2.42
C TRP A 37 -1.48 -6.08 3.83
N GLY A 38 -2.09 -5.28 4.70
CA GLY A 38 -1.71 -5.22 6.11
C GLY A 38 -1.81 -6.58 6.79
N PHE A 39 -2.88 -7.33 6.54
CA PHE A 39 -3.08 -8.66 7.07
C PHE A 39 -2.06 -9.68 6.52
N VAL A 40 -1.82 -9.69 5.22
CA VAL A 40 -0.86 -10.59 4.58
C VAL A 40 0.55 -10.37 5.11
N VAL A 41 0.99 -9.09 5.18
CA VAL A 41 2.34 -8.75 5.68
C VAL A 41 2.47 -9.05 7.17
N ALA A 42 1.45 -8.77 7.98
CA ALA A 42 1.46 -9.11 9.40
C ALA A 42 1.56 -10.62 9.62
N THR A 43 0.83 -11.41 8.82
CA THR A 43 0.88 -12.88 8.88
C THR A 43 2.24 -13.41 8.46
N ALA A 44 2.83 -12.87 7.40
CA ALA A 44 4.18 -13.23 6.96
C ALA A 44 5.20 -12.94 8.07
N ALA A 45 5.18 -11.74 8.65
CA ALA A 45 6.08 -11.36 9.74
C ALA A 45 5.92 -12.26 10.97
N ALA A 46 4.70 -12.63 11.34
CA ALA A 46 4.43 -13.56 12.43
C ALA A 46 4.98 -14.97 12.13
N THR A 47 4.81 -15.45 10.90
CA THR A 47 5.32 -16.75 10.48
C THR A 47 6.85 -16.76 10.43
N SER A 48 7.47 -15.67 9.93
CA SER A 48 8.93 -15.49 9.96
C SER A 48 9.48 -15.50 11.38
N LEU A 49 8.78 -14.84 12.31
CA LEU A 49 9.16 -14.84 13.71
C LEU A 49 9.19 -16.26 14.32
N ILE A 50 8.18 -17.08 14.00
CA ILE A 50 8.12 -18.48 14.41
C ILE A 50 9.26 -19.29 13.77
N ALA A 51 9.49 -19.12 12.47
CA ALA A 51 10.54 -19.83 11.72
C ALA A 51 11.93 -19.55 12.29
N ILE A 52 12.22 -18.30 12.64
CA ILE A 52 13.50 -17.91 13.27
C ILE A 52 13.61 -18.54 14.66
N GLY A 53 12.54 -18.54 15.46
CA GLY A 53 12.52 -19.20 16.77
C GLY A 53 12.75 -20.70 16.71
N GLN A 54 12.46 -21.34 15.56
CA GLN A 54 12.71 -22.76 15.30
C GLN A 54 14.07 -23.03 14.61
N ALA A 55 14.92 -22.02 14.46
CA ALA A 55 16.21 -22.09 13.75
C ALA A 55 16.10 -22.54 12.28
N TRP A 56 15.05 -22.11 11.56
CA TRP A 56 14.83 -22.38 10.14
C TRP A 56 14.95 -21.11 9.27
N PRO A 57 16.11 -20.46 9.18
CA PRO A 57 16.25 -19.18 8.49
C PRO A 57 15.97 -19.27 6.97
N ILE A 58 16.21 -20.42 6.36
CA ILE A 58 15.93 -20.67 4.92
C ILE A 58 14.43 -20.52 4.58
N LEU A 59 13.55 -20.76 5.54
CA LEU A 59 12.10 -20.61 5.33
C LEU A 59 11.68 -19.14 5.21
N ASP A 60 12.45 -18.20 5.71
CA ASP A 60 12.06 -16.79 5.76
C ASP A 60 11.81 -16.22 4.36
N ILE A 61 12.73 -16.40 3.43
CA ILE A 61 12.55 -15.93 2.05
C ILE A 61 11.32 -16.57 1.36
N HIS A 62 11.06 -17.84 1.62
CA HIS A 62 9.91 -18.53 1.05
C HIS A 62 8.59 -18.01 1.62
N ILE A 63 8.57 -17.69 2.92
CA ILE A 63 7.41 -17.07 3.58
C ILE A 63 7.08 -15.75 2.90
N TRP A 64 8.07 -14.89 2.66
CA TRP A 64 7.87 -13.60 2.01
C TRP A 64 7.46 -13.74 0.54
N LEU A 65 8.03 -14.66 -0.22
CA LEU A 65 7.62 -14.94 -1.59
C LEU A 65 6.17 -15.44 -1.65
N CYS A 66 5.79 -16.37 -0.79
CA CYS A 66 4.40 -16.83 -0.67
C CYS A 66 3.45 -15.69 -0.29
N ALA A 67 3.83 -14.85 0.67
CA ALA A 67 3.04 -13.72 1.09
C ALA A 67 2.83 -12.72 -0.07
N MET A 68 3.86 -12.42 -0.85
CA MET A 68 3.75 -11.57 -2.03
C MET A 68 2.79 -12.16 -3.07
N LEU A 69 2.87 -13.46 -3.35
CA LEU A 69 1.95 -14.13 -4.27
C LEU A 69 0.50 -14.08 -3.77
N ILE A 70 0.28 -14.39 -2.49
CA ILE A 70 -1.06 -14.35 -1.85
C ILE A 70 -1.60 -12.93 -1.85
N GLY A 71 -0.78 -11.95 -1.50
CA GLY A 71 -1.13 -10.53 -1.51
C GLY A 71 -1.58 -10.09 -2.90
N TRP A 72 -0.83 -10.45 -3.92
CA TRP A 72 -1.11 -10.08 -5.30
C TRP A 72 -2.35 -10.76 -5.88
N LEU A 73 -2.52 -12.07 -5.64
CA LEU A 73 -3.72 -12.81 -6.05
C LEU A 73 -4.98 -12.26 -5.37
N GLY A 74 -4.93 -12.04 -4.06
CA GLY A 74 -6.05 -11.44 -3.33
C GLY A 74 -6.37 -10.03 -3.79
N SER A 75 -5.36 -9.22 -4.10
CA SER A 75 -5.53 -7.89 -4.70
C SER A 75 -6.29 -7.96 -6.02
N ARG A 76 -5.95 -8.89 -6.89
CA ARG A 76 -6.67 -9.09 -8.17
C ARG A 76 -8.13 -9.50 -7.97
N LEU A 77 -8.39 -10.37 -6.99
CA LEU A 77 -9.76 -10.79 -6.67
C LEU A 77 -10.60 -9.63 -6.14
N LEU A 78 -10.01 -8.81 -5.24
CA LEU A 78 -10.69 -7.63 -4.69
C LEU A 78 -11.00 -6.59 -5.78
N VAL A 79 -10.03 -6.32 -6.67
CA VAL A 79 -10.24 -5.39 -7.80
C VAL A 79 -11.34 -5.90 -8.73
N ARG A 80 -11.35 -7.19 -9.07
CA ARG A 80 -12.40 -7.77 -9.92
C ARG A 80 -13.79 -7.64 -9.29
N ARG A 81 -13.93 -7.86 -7.97
CA ARG A 81 -15.21 -7.68 -7.26
C ARG A 81 -15.68 -6.23 -7.29
N SER A 82 -14.79 -5.27 -7.03
CA SER A 82 -15.11 -3.84 -7.08
C SER A 82 -15.47 -3.39 -8.51
N TYR A 83 -14.80 -3.91 -9.54
CA TYR A 83 -15.09 -3.59 -10.94
C TYR A 83 -16.47 -4.07 -11.37
N ASN A 84 -16.88 -5.25 -10.92
CA ASN A 84 -18.21 -5.80 -11.24
C ASN A 84 -19.34 -5.05 -10.50
N ALA A 85 -19.04 -4.37 -9.40
CA ALA A 85 -20.01 -3.61 -8.63
C ALA A 85 -20.22 -2.18 -9.16
N THR A 86 -19.20 -1.62 -9.84
CA THR A 86 -19.24 -0.26 -10.39
C THR A 86 -18.89 -0.29 -11.87
N ASN A 87 -19.89 -0.19 -12.74
CA ASN A 87 -19.71 -0.17 -14.20
C ASN A 87 -18.95 1.05 -14.76
N SER A 88 -18.25 1.82 -13.93
CA SER A 88 -17.64 3.07 -14.34
C SER A 88 -16.25 3.29 -13.76
N GLY A 89 -15.28 3.51 -14.64
CA GLY A 89 -14.20 4.43 -14.37
C GLY A 89 -12.90 3.89 -13.79
N SER A 90 -12.48 2.65 -14.10
CA SER A 90 -11.16 2.12 -13.67
C SER A 90 -9.94 2.81 -14.33
N SER A 91 -10.17 3.72 -15.26
CA SER A 91 -9.13 4.43 -16.05
C SER A 91 -8.80 5.84 -15.54
N ALA A 92 -9.33 6.27 -14.39
CA ALA A 92 -9.00 7.58 -13.85
C ALA A 92 -7.48 7.73 -13.62
N ALA A 93 -6.91 8.83 -14.11
CA ALA A 93 -5.48 9.11 -14.04
C ALA A 93 -4.87 8.96 -12.64
N PRO A 94 -5.52 9.36 -11.52
CA PRO A 94 -5.01 9.14 -10.19
C PRO A 94 -4.84 7.67 -9.82
N ASN A 95 -5.73 6.78 -10.26
CA ASN A 95 -5.62 5.32 -10.03
C ASN A 95 -4.41 4.74 -10.75
N HIS A 96 -4.12 5.21 -11.97
CA HIS A 96 -2.95 4.78 -12.71
C HIS A 96 -1.67 5.17 -12.00
N SER A 97 -1.53 6.43 -11.58
CA SER A 97 -0.35 6.94 -10.86
C SER A 97 -0.09 6.18 -9.57
N THR A 98 -1.13 5.94 -8.78
CA THR A 98 -1.04 5.15 -7.54
C THR A 98 -0.56 3.72 -7.81
N ARG A 99 -1.08 3.07 -8.86
CA ARG A 99 -0.62 1.72 -9.25
C ARG A 99 0.85 1.69 -9.65
N VAL A 100 1.31 2.67 -10.42
CA VAL A 100 2.71 2.78 -10.85
C VAL A 100 3.62 2.99 -9.65
N ILE A 101 3.24 3.86 -8.69
CA ILE A 101 3.98 4.11 -7.46
C ILE A 101 4.11 2.80 -6.65
N TRP A 102 3.01 2.10 -6.41
CA TRP A 102 3.04 0.85 -5.64
C TRP A 102 3.77 -0.28 -6.35
N LEU A 103 3.69 -0.34 -7.68
CA LEU A 103 4.51 -1.28 -8.46
C LEU A 103 6.00 -0.97 -8.31
N GLY A 104 6.39 0.30 -8.41
CA GLY A 104 7.77 0.73 -8.20
C GLY A 104 8.28 0.40 -6.79
N ILE A 105 7.46 0.64 -5.77
CA ILE A 105 7.76 0.28 -4.38
C ILE A 105 7.94 -1.24 -4.23
N GLY A 106 7.04 -2.03 -4.81
CA GLY A 106 7.15 -3.49 -4.77
C GLY A 106 8.41 -4.01 -5.43
N ILE A 107 8.78 -3.48 -6.60
CA ILE A 107 10.04 -3.81 -7.28
C ILE A 107 11.24 -3.41 -6.41
N ALA A 108 11.28 -2.19 -5.89
CA ALA A 108 12.38 -1.70 -5.06
C ALA A 108 12.54 -2.53 -3.78
N ALA A 109 11.46 -2.83 -3.08
CA ALA A 109 11.48 -3.69 -1.89
C ALA A 109 11.99 -5.10 -2.21
N THR A 110 11.55 -5.68 -3.34
CA THR A 110 12.01 -7.00 -3.79
C THR A 110 13.51 -6.98 -4.10
N LEU A 111 14.00 -5.96 -4.81
CA LEU A 111 15.41 -5.83 -5.14
C LEU A 111 16.28 -5.66 -3.89
N VAL A 112 15.83 -4.88 -2.89
CA VAL A 112 16.51 -4.73 -1.60
C VAL A 112 16.58 -6.08 -0.89
N THR A 113 15.47 -6.80 -0.79
CA THR A 113 15.40 -8.10 -0.12
C THR A 113 16.26 -9.16 -0.81
N LEU A 114 16.18 -9.24 -2.14
CA LEU A 114 16.98 -10.19 -2.92
C LEU A 114 18.49 -9.85 -2.89
N GLY A 115 18.82 -8.57 -2.94
CA GLY A 115 20.21 -8.12 -2.86
C GLY A 115 20.87 -8.44 -1.52
N GLU A 116 20.13 -8.29 -0.42
CA GLU A 116 20.58 -8.70 0.91
C GLU A 116 20.68 -10.23 1.02
N ALA A 117 19.70 -10.97 0.53
CA ALA A 117 19.68 -12.44 0.55
C ALA A 117 20.77 -13.07 -0.33
N ALA A 118 21.23 -12.36 -1.36
CA ALA A 118 22.31 -12.79 -2.25
C ALA A 118 23.70 -12.25 -1.83
N ASP A 119 23.81 -11.63 -0.65
CA ASP A 119 25.04 -10.99 -0.13
C ASP A 119 25.65 -9.95 -1.09
N LEU A 120 24.83 -9.37 -1.99
CA LEU A 120 25.26 -8.32 -2.92
C LEU A 120 25.39 -6.96 -2.21
N PHE A 121 24.63 -6.76 -1.15
CA PHE A 121 24.64 -5.57 -0.32
C PHE A 121 24.57 -5.97 1.15
N ASP A 122 25.48 -5.45 1.94
CA ASP A 122 25.40 -5.54 3.41
C ASP A 122 24.80 -4.25 3.95
N PHE A 123 23.52 -4.26 4.20
CA PHE A 123 22.84 -3.14 4.86
C PHE A 123 22.96 -3.21 6.39
N GLY A 124 23.64 -4.21 6.94
CA GLY A 124 23.78 -4.37 8.39
C GLY A 124 22.45 -4.42 9.15
N GLY A 125 21.45 -5.10 8.57
CA GLY A 125 20.09 -5.18 9.11
C GLY A 125 19.23 -3.92 8.88
N ARG A 126 19.71 -2.97 8.06
CA ARG A 126 18.99 -1.72 7.75
C ARG A 126 18.07 -1.82 6.53
N ALA A 127 18.02 -2.97 5.85
CA ALA A 127 17.12 -3.19 4.71
C ALA A 127 15.65 -2.92 5.10
N TYR A 128 15.26 -3.29 6.30
CA TYR A 128 13.92 -3.03 6.81
C TYR A 128 13.58 -1.54 6.92
N PHE A 129 14.54 -0.69 7.29
CA PHE A 129 14.36 0.76 7.28
C PHE A 129 13.99 1.26 5.88
N ILE A 130 14.70 0.78 4.84
CA ILE A 130 14.43 1.16 3.46
C ILE A 130 13.02 0.71 3.05
N ILE A 131 12.63 -0.51 3.39
CA ILE A 131 11.29 -1.05 3.08
C ILE A 131 10.19 -0.23 3.79
N PHE A 132 10.38 0.10 5.07
CA PHE A 132 9.42 0.91 5.83
C PHE A 132 9.30 2.32 5.27
N LEU A 133 10.42 2.92 4.85
CA LEU A 133 10.45 4.22 4.20
C LEU A 133 9.69 4.19 2.86
N LEU A 134 9.91 3.16 2.04
CA LEU A 134 9.18 2.97 0.78
C LEU A 134 7.67 2.81 1.01
N CYS A 135 7.26 2.04 2.02
CA CYS A 135 5.85 1.91 2.40
C CYS A 135 5.26 3.26 2.84
N ALA A 136 5.99 4.02 3.66
CA ALA A 136 5.56 5.34 4.10
C ALA A 136 5.38 6.30 2.94
N LEU A 137 6.32 6.34 1.98
CA LEU A 137 6.23 7.17 0.77
C LEU A 137 5.04 6.76 -0.11
N GLY A 138 4.78 5.47 -0.25
CA GLY A 138 3.62 4.96 -0.99
C GLY A 138 2.29 5.40 -0.36
N LEU A 139 2.18 5.30 0.96
CA LEU A 139 1.00 5.75 1.71
C LEU A 139 0.83 7.27 1.65
N LEU A 140 1.92 8.02 1.79
CA LEU A 140 1.91 9.48 1.68
C LEU A 140 1.43 9.92 0.30
N SER A 141 1.98 9.34 -0.76
CA SER A 141 1.60 9.64 -2.14
C SER A 141 0.14 9.28 -2.43
N THR A 142 -0.31 8.14 -1.91
CA THR A 142 -1.70 7.70 -2.03
C THR A 142 -2.64 8.61 -1.25
N GLY A 143 -2.25 9.01 -0.03
CA GLY A 143 -3.00 9.95 0.80
C GLY A 143 -3.14 11.32 0.14
N ALA A 144 -2.08 11.80 -0.51
CA ALA A 144 -2.11 13.05 -1.28
C ALA A 144 -3.07 12.96 -2.47
N ALA A 145 -3.02 11.87 -3.24
CA ALA A 145 -3.89 11.66 -4.38
C ALA A 145 -5.36 11.48 -3.98
N ALA A 146 -5.62 10.76 -2.88
CA ALA A 146 -6.97 10.48 -2.38
C ALA A 146 -7.53 11.58 -1.47
N LYS A 147 -6.70 12.53 -1.02
CA LYS A 147 -7.02 13.52 0.03
C LYS A 147 -7.56 12.87 1.31
N GLU A 148 -7.05 11.69 1.66
CA GLU A 148 -7.51 10.89 2.79
C GLU A 148 -6.54 11.06 3.99
N PRO A 149 -6.97 11.73 5.07
CA PRO A 149 -6.11 12.06 6.21
C PRO A 149 -5.59 10.83 6.96
N LEU A 150 -6.34 9.72 6.97
CA LEU A 150 -5.89 8.49 7.62
C LEU A 150 -4.65 7.90 6.96
N LEU A 151 -4.47 8.10 5.65
CA LEU A 151 -3.28 7.63 4.93
C LEU A 151 -2.04 8.44 5.30
N TYR A 152 -2.18 9.74 5.58
CA TYR A 152 -1.08 10.55 6.10
C TYR A 152 -0.65 10.09 7.49
N LEU A 153 -1.62 9.78 8.37
CA LEU A 153 -1.34 9.23 9.69
C LEU A 153 -0.63 7.87 9.59
N SER A 154 -1.10 7.01 8.69
CA SER A 154 -0.46 5.72 8.39
C SER A 154 0.97 5.90 7.89
N ALA A 155 1.20 6.83 6.97
CA ALA A 155 2.54 7.16 6.46
C ALA A 155 3.46 7.64 7.58
N ALA A 156 2.99 8.56 8.45
CA ALA A 156 3.75 9.03 9.60
C ALA A 156 4.12 7.89 10.56
N GLY A 157 3.19 6.96 10.81
CA GLY A 157 3.45 5.76 11.59
C GLY A 157 4.57 4.89 11.01
N TRP A 158 4.55 4.64 9.70
CA TRP A 158 5.59 3.88 9.02
C TRP A 158 6.94 4.60 9.00
N PHE A 159 6.96 5.94 8.85
CA PHE A 159 8.19 6.73 9.02
C PHE A 159 8.74 6.59 10.45
N GLY A 160 7.88 6.62 11.46
CA GLY A 160 8.28 6.42 12.86
C GLY A 160 8.89 5.05 13.10
N VAL A 161 8.25 3.98 12.64
CA VAL A 161 8.79 2.61 12.74
C VAL A 161 10.12 2.49 11.99
N GLY A 162 10.22 3.07 10.79
CA GLY A 162 11.46 3.11 10.02
C GLY A 162 12.57 3.84 10.79
N ALA A 163 12.31 5.03 11.32
CA ALA A 163 13.28 5.79 12.11
C ALA A 163 13.77 4.99 13.33
N VAL A 164 12.84 4.37 14.07
CA VAL A 164 13.18 3.52 15.23
C VAL A 164 14.07 2.36 14.79
N SER A 165 13.75 1.67 13.69
CA SER A 165 14.54 0.56 13.17
C SER A 165 15.94 0.98 12.74
N LEU A 166 16.10 2.21 12.23
CA LEU A 166 17.41 2.76 11.83
C LEU A 166 18.33 3.00 13.04
N PHE A 167 17.78 3.59 14.11
CA PHE A 167 18.60 4.01 15.26
C PHE A 167 18.86 2.88 16.26
N LEU A 168 17.95 1.96 16.44
CA LEU A 168 18.07 0.91 17.43
C LEU A 168 18.78 -0.35 16.93
N ALA A 169 19.04 -0.47 15.61
CA ALA A 169 19.58 -1.68 14.97
C ALA A 169 18.97 -2.96 15.59
N PRO A 170 17.65 -3.09 15.57
CA PRO A 170 16.94 -4.04 16.40
C PRO A 170 17.18 -5.48 15.92
N SER A 171 17.10 -6.43 16.87
CA SER A 171 17.08 -7.85 16.54
C SER A 171 15.88 -8.19 15.64
N ASN A 172 15.96 -9.29 14.89
CA ASN A 172 14.86 -9.77 14.06
C ASN A 172 13.54 -9.91 14.83
N LEU A 173 13.61 -10.30 16.10
CA LEU A 173 12.45 -10.36 16.99
C LEU A 173 11.75 -9.00 17.09
N VAL A 174 12.49 -7.93 17.32
CA VAL A 174 11.95 -6.57 17.45
C VAL A 174 11.40 -6.08 16.12
N ILE A 175 12.14 -6.32 15.01
CA ILE A 175 11.72 -5.90 13.67
C ILE A 175 10.38 -6.55 13.28
N TYR A 176 10.28 -7.87 13.38
CA TYR A 176 9.04 -8.57 13.01
C TYR A 176 7.87 -8.22 13.92
N SER A 177 8.10 -8.08 15.23
CA SER A 177 7.07 -7.64 16.16
C SER A 177 6.59 -6.21 15.83
N ALA A 178 7.51 -5.30 15.55
CA ALA A 178 7.18 -3.93 15.13
C ALA A 178 6.42 -3.92 13.79
N THR A 179 6.81 -4.76 12.84
CA THR A 179 6.13 -4.92 11.55
C THR A 179 4.69 -5.40 11.73
N ILE A 180 4.45 -6.41 12.58
CA ILE A 180 3.10 -6.91 12.89
C ILE A 180 2.25 -5.78 13.46
N ILE A 181 2.73 -5.09 14.48
CA ILE A 181 2.02 -4.00 15.15
C ILE A 181 1.75 -2.86 14.16
N ALA A 182 2.75 -2.46 13.38
CA ALA A 182 2.61 -1.40 12.39
C ALA A 182 1.60 -1.76 11.29
N CYS A 183 1.61 -2.98 10.77
CA CYS A 183 0.62 -3.45 9.81
C CYS A 183 -0.80 -3.41 10.37
N LEU A 184 -1.01 -3.86 11.59
CA LEU A 184 -2.33 -3.85 12.22
C LEU A 184 -2.82 -2.41 12.45
N ILE A 185 -1.98 -1.54 13.02
CA ILE A 185 -2.38 -0.18 13.38
C ILE A 185 -2.44 0.75 12.16
N PHE A 186 -1.47 0.68 11.24
CA PHE A 186 -1.32 1.64 10.16
C PHE A 186 -1.77 1.15 8.78
N LEU A 187 -2.17 -0.12 8.63
CA LEU A 187 -2.74 -0.64 7.39
C LEU A 187 -4.11 -1.27 7.61
N VAL A 188 -4.24 -2.21 8.54
CA VAL A 188 -5.51 -2.93 8.71
C VAL A 188 -6.59 -2.01 9.27
N VAL A 189 -6.33 -1.34 10.39
CA VAL A 189 -7.33 -0.46 11.02
C VAL A 189 -7.76 0.69 10.10
N PRO A 190 -6.86 1.51 9.52
CA PRO A 190 -7.27 2.55 8.58
C PRO A 190 -7.96 1.99 7.34
N GLY A 191 -7.49 0.85 6.82
CA GLY A 191 -8.10 0.19 5.68
C GLY A 191 -9.54 -0.24 5.94
N LEU A 192 -9.85 -0.79 7.10
CA LEU A 192 -11.21 -1.14 7.50
C LEU A 192 -12.09 0.11 7.68
N ILE A 193 -11.56 1.18 8.29
CA ILE A 193 -12.30 2.44 8.48
C ILE A 193 -12.64 3.06 7.11
N ILE A 194 -11.67 3.14 6.20
CA ILE A 194 -11.89 3.66 4.84
C ILE A 194 -12.88 2.75 4.09
N GLY A 195 -12.74 1.43 4.20
CA GLY A 195 -13.65 0.48 3.57
C GLY A 195 -15.09 0.60 4.07
N ALA A 196 -15.29 0.80 5.37
CA ALA A 196 -16.61 0.97 5.97
C ALA A 196 -17.30 2.30 5.59
N ARG A 197 -16.52 3.35 5.28
CA ARG A 197 -17.09 4.64 4.82
C ARG A 197 -17.56 4.59 3.36
N SER A 198 -17.19 3.55 2.66
CA SER A 198 -17.39 3.40 1.21
C SER A 198 -18.48 2.39 0.86
N ALA A 199 -18.95 1.64 1.84
CA ALA A 199 -20.05 0.68 1.69
C ALA A 199 -21.39 1.33 1.95
#